data_413a17b0fe93dfc08d0e728e99d79cd2
#
_entry.id   413a17b0fe93dfc08d0e728e99d79cd2
#
_cell.length_a   1.000
_cell.length_b   1.000
_cell.length_c   1.000
_cell.angle_alpha   90.00
_cell.angle_beta   90.00
_cell.angle_gamma   90.00
#
_symmetry.space_group_name_H-M   'P 1'
#
loop_
_entity.id
_entity.type
_entity.pdbx_description
1 polymer ?
#
loop_
_entity_poly.entity_id
_entity_poly.type
_entity_poly.pdbx_seq_one_letter_code
_entity_poly.pdbx_strand_id
1 'polypeptide(L)'
;MKQRILFVCLGNICRSPAAEAMMQMLVERNGLADRVVLDSAGTYGGHSGERSDARMRRAALARGIDITHRARQVREEDFERFDMIIAMDDNNYEALFRLAPDREAQQRIYRFREFLRHNPNWSYIPDPYYEGHEGFELVLDLLEDGCSTLLEKLQ
;
A
#
# COMPACT_ATOMS: atom_id res chain seq x y z
N MET A 1 16.81 -14.57 1.01
CA MET A 1 16.11 -13.78 2.02
C MET A 1 14.85 -13.17 1.45
N LYS A 2 13.81 -13.08 2.24
CA LYS A 2 12.56 -12.49 1.82
C LYS A 2 12.56 -10.97 2.05
N GLN A 3 12.04 -10.24 1.08
CA GLN A 3 11.74 -8.81 1.23
C GLN A 3 10.32 -8.68 1.77
N ARG A 4 10.15 -7.97 2.86
CA ARG A 4 8.86 -7.82 3.54
C ARG A 4 8.39 -6.37 3.45
N ILE A 5 7.24 -6.16 2.84
CA ILE A 5 6.72 -4.83 2.51
C ILE A 5 5.31 -4.65 3.08
N LEU A 6 5.11 -3.55 3.79
CA LEU A 6 3.82 -3.16 4.35
C LEU A 6 3.36 -1.86 3.70
N PHE A 7 2.17 -1.87 3.10
CA PHE A 7 1.55 -0.65 2.58
C PHE A 7 0.61 -0.07 3.64
N VAL A 8 0.64 1.24 3.83
CA VAL A 8 -0.14 1.91 4.88
C VAL A 8 -0.91 3.09 4.33
N CYS A 9 -2.21 3.13 4.64
CA CYS A 9 -3.05 4.31 4.38
C CYS A 9 -3.82 4.65 5.66
N LEU A 10 -4.88 5.44 5.56
CA LEU A 10 -5.64 5.83 6.75
C LEU A 10 -6.45 4.67 7.31
N GLY A 11 -7.44 4.20 6.55
CA GLY A 11 -8.43 3.22 7.04
C GLY A 11 -8.17 1.78 6.65
N ASN A 12 -7.20 1.52 5.80
CA ASN A 12 -6.88 0.19 5.28
C ASN A 12 -8.07 -0.48 4.57
N ILE A 13 -8.86 0.33 3.85
CA ILE A 13 -9.99 -0.20 3.07
C ILE A 13 -9.95 0.18 1.59
N CYS A 14 -9.11 1.11 1.17
CA CYS A 14 -9.00 1.51 -0.23
C CYS A 14 -7.58 1.41 -0.76
N ARG A 15 -6.73 2.39 -0.46
CA ARG A 15 -5.40 2.54 -1.06
C ARG A 15 -4.43 1.41 -0.74
N SER A 16 -4.21 1.14 0.53
CA SER A 16 -3.20 0.16 0.94
C SER A 16 -3.57 -1.27 0.59
N PRO A 17 -4.84 -1.73 0.77
CA PRO A 17 -5.16 -3.09 0.35
C PRO A 17 -5.13 -3.26 -1.16
N ALA A 18 -5.44 -2.22 -1.92
CA ALA A 18 -5.32 -2.26 -3.38
C ALA A 18 -3.86 -2.36 -3.81
N ALA A 19 -2.96 -1.60 -3.14
CA ALA A 19 -1.52 -1.68 -3.42
C ALA A 19 -0.99 -3.08 -3.10
N GLU A 20 -1.38 -3.64 -1.99
CA GLU A 20 -0.97 -4.98 -1.59
C GLU A 20 -1.40 -6.02 -2.64
N ALA A 21 -2.67 -5.98 -3.06
CA ALA A 21 -3.21 -6.93 -4.02
C ALA A 21 -2.56 -6.77 -5.40
N MET A 22 -2.33 -5.54 -5.82
CA MET A 22 -1.66 -5.26 -7.10
C MET A 22 -0.22 -5.77 -7.08
N MET A 23 0.51 -5.48 -6.01
CA MET A 23 1.88 -5.93 -5.88
C MET A 23 1.96 -7.47 -5.83
N GLN A 24 1.01 -8.11 -5.15
CA GLN A 24 0.94 -9.57 -5.09
C GLN A 24 0.77 -10.17 -6.49
N MET A 25 -0.12 -9.58 -7.30
CA MET A 25 -0.32 -10.02 -8.68
C MET A 25 0.97 -9.89 -9.50
N LEU A 26 1.66 -8.75 -9.37
CA LEU A 26 2.91 -8.51 -10.10
C LEU A 26 4.02 -9.47 -9.67
N VAL A 27 4.13 -9.70 -8.38
CA VAL A 27 5.13 -10.61 -7.80
C VAL A 27 4.89 -12.04 -8.32
N GLU A 28 3.64 -12.49 -8.32
CA GLU A 28 3.30 -13.83 -8.81
C GLU A 28 3.57 -13.97 -10.30
N ARG A 29 3.22 -12.97 -11.09
CA ARG A 29 3.45 -13.00 -12.56
C ARG A 29 4.93 -13.03 -12.91
N ASN A 30 5.78 -12.56 -12.03
CA ASN A 30 7.22 -12.48 -12.28
C ASN A 30 8.03 -13.56 -11.54
N GLY A 31 7.35 -14.54 -10.96
CA GLY A 31 8.03 -15.65 -10.30
C GLY A 31 8.74 -15.30 -9.01
N LEU A 32 8.31 -14.22 -8.34
CA LEU A 32 8.96 -13.72 -7.12
C LEU A 32 8.16 -14.00 -5.85
N ALA A 33 7.07 -14.78 -5.94
CA ALA A 33 6.17 -15.01 -4.80
C ALA A 33 6.90 -15.56 -3.56
N ASP A 34 7.94 -16.37 -3.76
CA ASP A 34 8.70 -16.96 -2.65
C ASP A 34 9.69 -15.97 -2.02
N ARG A 35 9.90 -14.82 -2.63
CA ARG A 35 10.90 -13.84 -2.18
C ARG A 35 10.31 -12.60 -1.55
N VAL A 36 8.99 -12.41 -1.65
CA VAL A 36 8.34 -11.18 -1.21
C VAL A 36 7.16 -11.51 -0.31
N VAL A 37 7.11 -10.87 0.84
CA VAL A 37 5.99 -10.95 1.78
C VAL A 37 5.30 -9.60 1.78
N LEU A 38 3.99 -9.59 1.56
CA LEU A 38 3.21 -8.37 1.43
C LEU A 38 2.08 -8.35 2.47
N ASP A 39 1.81 -7.15 2.99
CA ASP A 39 0.65 -6.93 3.84
C ASP A 39 0.26 -5.45 3.74
N SER A 40 -0.84 -5.09 4.37
CA SER A 40 -1.26 -3.69 4.46
C SER A 40 -1.94 -3.43 5.79
N ALA A 41 -1.95 -2.15 6.20
CA ALA A 41 -2.52 -1.73 7.47
C ALA A 41 -2.95 -0.27 7.38
N GLY A 42 -3.69 0.19 8.38
CA GLY A 42 -4.13 1.58 8.47
C GLY A 42 -3.59 2.27 9.72
N THR A 43 -3.44 3.57 9.63
CA THR A 43 -3.08 4.35 10.82
C THR A 43 -4.29 4.54 11.74
N TYR A 44 -5.50 4.37 11.20
CA TYR A 44 -6.76 4.44 11.95
C TYR A 44 -7.37 3.04 12.03
N GLY A 45 -7.80 2.62 13.20
CA GLY A 45 -8.29 1.26 13.43
C GLY A 45 -9.80 1.07 13.35
N GLY A 46 -10.56 2.11 12.96
CA GLY A 46 -12.03 2.07 12.99
C GLY A 46 -12.68 1.10 12.02
N HIS A 47 -11.96 0.63 11.02
CA HIS A 47 -12.46 -0.34 10.05
C HIS A 47 -11.92 -1.75 10.27
N SER A 48 -11.26 -2.00 11.39
CA SER A 48 -10.61 -3.28 11.67
C SER A 48 -11.59 -4.46 11.48
N GLY A 49 -11.14 -5.45 10.71
CA GLY A 49 -11.92 -6.63 10.38
C GLY A 49 -12.82 -6.50 9.17
N GLU A 50 -13.01 -5.29 8.66
CA GLU A 50 -13.87 -5.06 7.49
C GLU A 50 -13.15 -5.44 6.19
N ARG A 51 -13.93 -5.81 5.19
CA ARG A 51 -13.42 -5.99 3.83
C ARG A 51 -13.12 -4.61 3.24
N SER A 52 -12.30 -4.59 2.22
CA SER A 52 -12.02 -3.37 1.46
C SER A 52 -13.31 -2.78 0.89
N ASP A 53 -13.29 -1.46 0.66
CA ASP A 53 -14.42 -0.74 0.06
C ASP A 53 -14.90 -1.46 -1.20
N ALA A 54 -16.20 -1.69 -1.31
CA ALA A 54 -16.80 -2.44 -2.41
C ALA A 54 -16.53 -1.79 -3.78
N ARG A 55 -16.47 -0.45 -3.83
CA ARG A 55 -16.18 0.27 -5.06
C ARG A 55 -14.74 0.03 -5.51
N MET A 56 -13.80 0.03 -4.57
CA MET A 56 -12.41 -0.27 -4.87
C MET A 56 -12.26 -1.73 -5.30
N ARG A 57 -12.93 -2.66 -4.62
CA ARG A 57 -12.88 -4.07 -5.00
C ARG A 57 -13.39 -4.28 -6.44
N ARG A 58 -14.48 -3.61 -6.82
CA ARG A 58 -15.03 -3.72 -8.17
C ARG A 58 -14.08 -3.14 -9.22
N ALA A 59 -13.53 -1.96 -8.94
CA ALA A 59 -12.60 -1.30 -9.87
C ALA A 59 -11.33 -2.15 -10.07
N ALA A 60 -10.80 -2.71 -8.98
CA ALA A 60 -9.61 -3.57 -9.04
C ALA A 60 -9.91 -4.87 -9.77
N LEU A 61 -11.06 -5.48 -9.50
CA LEU A 61 -11.43 -6.76 -10.13
C LEU A 61 -11.54 -6.62 -11.65
N ALA A 62 -12.02 -5.48 -12.13
CA ALA A 62 -12.09 -5.19 -13.57
C ALA A 62 -10.71 -5.20 -14.22
N ARG A 63 -9.63 -5.03 -13.44
CA ARG A 63 -8.23 -5.12 -13.91
C ARG A 63 -7.59 -6.46 -13.58
N GLY A 64 -8.36 -7.43 -13.09
CA GLY A 64 -7.84 -8.75 -12.72
C GLY A 64 -7.19 -8.80 -11.34
N ILE A 65 -7.47 -7.82 -10.49
CA ILE A 65 -6.88 -7.71 -9.16
C ILE A 65 -7.96 -8.03 -8.11
N ASP A 66 -7.73 -9.08 -7.32
CA ASP A 66 -8.68 -9.50 -6.29
C ASP A 66 -8.19 -9.05 -4.90
N ILE A 67 -8.92 -8.12 -4.29
CA ILE A 67 -8.58 -7.60 -2.97
C ILE A 67 -9.30 -8.44 -1.91
N THR A 68 -8.55 -9.26 -1.19
CA THR A 68 -9.10 -10.16 -0.16
C THR A 68 -8.75 -9.73 1.26
N HIS A 69 -7.86 -8.77 1.42
CA HIS A 69 -7.38 -8.31 2.71
C HIS A 69 -8.51 -7.77 3.60
N ARG A 70 -8.43 -8.04 4.89
CA ARG A 70 -9.31 -7.40 5.87
C ARG A 70 -8.53 -6.35 6.64
N ALA A 71 -9.17 -5.22 6.88
CA ALA A 71 -8.54 -4.06 7.49
C ALA A 71 -7.98 -4.39 8.88
N ARG A 72 -6.81 -3.84 9.18
CA ARG A 72 -6.20 -3.87 10.51
C ARG A 72 -5.46 -2.58 10.77
N GLN A 73 -5.23 -2.26 12.03
CA GLN A 73 -4.44 -1.09 12.40
C GLN A 73 -2.96 -1.45 12.43
N VAL A 74 -2.11 -0.52 12.00
CA VAL A 74 -0.67 -0.66 12.10
C VAL A 74 -0.26 -0.68 13.59
N ARG A 75 0.75 -1.48 13.91
CA ARG A 75 1.26 -1.63 15.28
C ARG A 75 2.76 -1.42 15.30
N GLU A 76 3.28 -1.14 16.48
CA GLU A 76 4.71 -0.94 16.67
C GLU A 76 5.53 -2.16 16.21
N GLU A 77 5.02 -3.38 16.42
CA GLU A 77 5.68 -4.60 15.98
C GLU A 77 5.88 -4.67 14.47
N ASP A 78 5.09 -3.94 13.70
CA ASP A 78 5.23 -3.92 12.24
C ASP A 78 6.59 -3.39 11.80
N PHE A 79 7.20 -2.50 12.60
CA PHE A 79 8.52 -1.97 12.28
C PHE A 79 9.63 -3.02 12.36
N GLU A 80 9.43 -4.07 13.13
CA GLU A 80 10.36 -5.19 13.20
C GLU A 80 10.07 -6.24 12.12
N ARG A 81 8.79 -6.36 11.73
CA ARG A 81 8.34 -7.41 10.84
C ARG A 81 8.50 -7.07 9.36
N PHE A 82 8.60 -5.80 9.02
CA PHE A 82 8.67 -5.36 7.64
C PHE A 82 9.92 -4.54 7.38
N ASP A 83 10.52 -4.78 6.21
CA ASP A 83 11.73 -4.09 5.79
C ASP A 83 11.41 -2.72 5.20
N MET A 84 10.26 -2.61 4.55
CA MET A 84 9.77 -1.35 3.99
C MET A 84 8.34 -1.12 4.44
N ILE A 85 8.06 0.09 4.91
CA ILE A 85 6.72 0.50 5.32
C ILE A 85 6.39 1.73 4.47
N ILE A 86 5.44 1.58 3.55
CA ILE A 86 5.18 2.55 2.50
C ILE A 86 3.86 3.28 2.73
N ALA A 87 3.96 4.58 3.00
CA ALA A 87 2.82 5.46 3.27
C ALA A 87 2.26 6.03 1.97
N MET A 88 0.94 6.16 1.90
CA MET A 88 0.25 6.67 0.71
C MET A 88 0.26 8.20 0.62
N ASP A 89 0.27 8.88 1.76
CA ASP A 89 0.29 10.34 1.81
C ASP A 89 1.11 10.82 3.01
N ASP A 90 1.28 12.15 3.12
CA ASP A 90 2.09 12.73 4.19
C ASP A 90 1.46 12.54 5.57
N ASN A 91 0.14 12.50 5.68
CA ASN A 91 -0.53 12.24 6.96
C ASN A 91 -0.20 10.83 7.46
N ASN A 92 -0.25 9.86 6.57
CA ASN A 92 0.13 8.47 6.90
C ASN A 92 1.61 8.40 7.29
N TYR A 93 2.46 9.09 6.54
CA TYR A 93 3.89 9.12 6.80
C TYR A 93 4.19 9.67 8.19
N GLU A 94 3.60 10.82 8.53
CA GLU A 94 3.81 11.46 9.82
C GLU A 94 3.31 10.60 10.98
N ALA A 95 2.15 9.95 10.81
CA ALA A 95 1.61 9.05 11.82
C ALA A 95 2.55 7.87 12.07
N LEU A 96 3.10 7.29 10.99
CA LEU A 96 4.07 6.20 11.11
C LEU A 96 5.37 6.67 11.77
N PHE A 97 5.83 7.85 11.40
CA PHE A 97 7.05 8.42 11.97
C PHE A 97 6.93 8.60 13.49
N ARG A 98 5.76 9.03 13.96
CA ARG A 98 5.50 9.17 15.39
C ARG A 98 5.38 7.83 16.11
N LEU A 99 4.86 6.80 15.43
CA LEU A 99 4.69 5.48 16.00
C LEU A 99 6.01 4.69 16.08
N ALA A 100 6.95 5.00 15.21
CA ALA A 100 8.23 4.28 15.13
C ALA A 100 8.99 4.38 16.45
N PRO A 101 9.47 3.25 17.02
CA PRO A 101 10.09 3.24 18.33
C PRO A 101 11.48 3.87 18.38
N ASP A 102 12.17 3.97 17.25
CA ASP A 102 13.54 4.48 17.19
C ASP A 102 13.88 4.99 15.79
N ARG A 103 15.10 5.49 15.63
CA ARG A 103 15.58 6.04 14.36
C ARG A 103 15.69 4.98 13.28
N GLU A 104 16.10 3.78 13.64
CA GLU A 104 16.20 2.68 12.67
C GLU A 104 14.85 2.35 12.07
N ALA A 105 13.81 2.30 12.90
CA ALA A 105 12.44 2.07 12.44
C ALA A 105 11.98 3.22 11.53
N GLN A 106 12.30 4.45 11.87
CA GLN A 106 11.95 5.60 11.06
C GLN A 106 12.55 5.54 9.66
N GLN A 107 13.75 4.97 9.52
CA GLN A 107 14.43 4.84 8.24
C GLN A 107 13.79 3.79 7.32
N ARG A 108 12.89 2.96 7.83
CA ARG A 108 12.15 1.98 7.03
C ARG A 108 10.88 2.53 6.42
N ILE A 109 10.53 3.79 6.74
CA ILE A 109 9.32 4.41 6.24
C ILE A 109 9.60 5.13 4.93
N TYR A 110 8.80 4.82 3.91
CA TYR A 110 8.90 5.39 2.58
C TYR A 110 7.57 6.04 2.22
N ARG A 111 7.59 6.97 1.27
CA ARG A 111 6.38 7.52 0.66
C ARG A 111 6.17 6.81 -0.68
N PHE A 112 4.95 6.40 -0.96
CA PHE A 112 4.64 5.72 -2.21
C PHE A 112 5.03 6.56 -3.43
N ARG A 113 4.92 7.89 -3.33
CA ARG A 113 5.32 8.81 -4.41
C ARG A 113 6.77 8.63 -4.87
N GLU A 114 7.63 8.10 -4.01
CA GLU A 114 9.03 7.87 -4.37
C GLU A 114 9.19 6.84 -5.49
N PHE A 115 8.15 6.04 -5.72
CA PHE A 115 8.15 5.00 -6.73
C PHE A 115 7.37 5.40 -7.99
N LEU A 116 6.78 6.59 -8.03
CA LEU A 116 6.04 7.06 -9.20
C LEU A 116 7.03 7.49 -10.28
N ARG A 117 6.98 6.81 -11.42
CA ARG A 117 7.87 7.08 -12.55
C ARG A 117 7.15 7.82 -13.68
N HIS A 118 5.92 7.37 -13.98
CA HIS A 118 5.14 7.92 -15.10
C HIS A 118 4.22 9.05 -14.67
N ASN A 119 4.06 9.25 -13.37
CA ASN A 119 3.23 10.30 -12.79
C ASN A 119 4.01 11.11 -11.76
N PRO A 120 5.17 11.67 -12.13
CA PRO A 120 6.09 12.30 -11.14
C PRO A 120 5.53 13.56 -10.50
N ASN A 121 4.50 14.16 -11.09
CA ASN A 121 3.87 15.37 -10.53
C ASN A 121 2.91 15.07 -9.38
N TRP A 122 2.55 13.81 -9.17
CA TRP A 122 1.73 13.42 -8.03
C TRP A 122 2.61 13.28 -6.80
N SER A 123 2.29 14.05 -5.76
CA SER A 123 3.06 14.05 -4.51
C SER A 123 2.46 13.12 -3.45
N TYR A 124 1.34 12.48 -3.75
CA TYR A 124 0.66 11.56 -2.82
C TYR A 124 -0.35 10.73 -3.60
N ILE A 125 -0.81 9.65 -2.98
CA ILE A 125 -1.90 8.84 -3.51
C ILE A 125 -3.18 9.35 -2.85
N PRO A 126 -4.11 9.95 -3.61
CA PRO A 126 -5.30 10.55 -3.02
C PRO A 126 -6.24 9.50 -2.42
N ASP A 127 -7.00 9.91 -1.40
CA ASP A 127 -8.01 9.06 -0.79
C ASP A 127 -9.30 9.17 -1.61
N PRO A 128 -9.76 8.09 -2.27
CA PRO A 128 -10.90 8.16 -3.15
C PRO A 128 -12.24 7.98 -2.45
N TYR A 129 -12.25 7.90 -1.11
CA TYR A 129 -13.45 7.49 -0.37
C TYR A 129 -14.68 8.31 -0.69
N TYR A 130 -14.52 9.62 -0.88
CA TYR A 130 -15.63 10.54 -1.20
C TYR A 130 -15.69 10.89 -2.69
N GLU A 131 -14.85 10.25 -3.50
CA GLU A 131 -14.81 10.50 -4.94
C GLU A 131 -15.69 9.50 -5.70
N GLY A 132 -16.00 9.82 -6.95
CA GLY A 132 -16.71 8.90 -7.84
C GLY A 132 -15.80 7.85 -8.43
N HIS A 133 -16.31 7.11 -9.41
CA HIS A 133 -15.59 6.05 -10.09
C HIS A 133 -14.19 6.49 -10.58
N GLU A 134 -14.09 7.72 -11.10
CA GLU A 134 -12.83 8.25 -11.62
C GLU A 134 -11.74 8.34 -10.55
N GLY A 135 -12.12 8.62 -9.30
CA GLY A 135 -11.17 8.68 -8.19
C GLY A 135 -10.55 7.32 -7.90
N PHE A 136 -11.35 6.27 -7.97
CA PHE A 136 -10.84 4.90 -7.77
C PHE A 136 -9.93 4.47 -8.92
N GLU A 137 -10.29 4.84 -10.16
CA GLU A 137 -9.45 4.52 -11.33
C GLU A 137 -8.11 5.25 -11.26
N LEU A 138 -8.13 6.53 -10.86
CA LEU A 138 -6.88 7.30 -10.68
C LEU A 138 -5.96 6.64 -9.67
N VAL A 139 -6.51 6.23 -8.52
CA VAL A 139 -5.70 5.55 -7.50
C VAL A 139 -5.07 4.29 -8.08
N LEU A 140 -5.84 3.48 -8.80
CA LEU A 140 -5.32 2.25 -9.39
C LEU A 140 -4.23 2.54 -10.43
N ASP A 141 -4.38 3.61 -11.22
CA ASP A 141 -3.34 4.01 -12.18
C ASP A 141 -2.03 4.37 -11.47
N LEU A 142 -2.14 5.14 -10.39
CA LEU A 142 -0.97 5.55 -9.60
C LEU A 142 -0.32 4.34 -8.90
N LEU A 143 -1.13 3.42 -8.39
CA LEU A 143 -0.61 2.21 -7.75
C LEU A 143 0.10 1.31 -8.75
N GLU A 144 -0.43 1.21 -9.97
CA GLU A 144 0.21 0.43 -11.02
C GLU A 144 1.60 0.99 -11.36
N ASP A 145 1.70 2.31 -11.48
CA ASP A 145 2.97 2.99 -11.73
C ASP A 145 3.98 2.68 -10.61
N GLY A 146 3.61 2.94 -9.37
CA GLY A 146 4.51 2.76 -8.24
C GLY A 146 4.87 1.31 -7.96
N CYS A 147 3.90 0.41 -8.06
CA CYS A 147 4.14 -1.02 -7.82
C CYS A 147 5.06 -1.60 -8.89
N SER A 148 4.92 -1.16 -10.15
CA SER A 148 5.81 -1.62 -11.23
C SER A 148 7.24 -1.19 -10.99
N THR A 149 7.44 0.04 -10.53
CA THR A 149 8.78 0.55 -10.19
C THR A 149 9.37 -0.22 -9.00
N LEU A 150 8.54 -0.45 -7.98
CA LEU A 150 8.97 -1.20 -6.80
C LEU A 150 9.37 -2.64 -7.17
N LEU A 151 8.60 -3.27 -8.06
CA LEU A 151 8.92 -4.62 -8.53
C LEU A 151 10.30 -4.66 -9.18
N GLU A 152 10.65 -3.68 -10.01
CA GLU A 152 11.96 -3.61 -10.65
C GLU A 152 13.09 -3.58 -9.62
N LYS A 153 12.88 -2.88 -8.51
CA LYS A 153 13.89 -2.77 -7.44
C LYS A 153 14.09 -4.08 -6.68
N LEU A 154 13.12 -4.99 -6.76
CA LEU A 154 13.18 -6.29 -6.07
C LEU A 154 13.80 -7.39 -6.94
N GLN A 155 13.97 -7.12 -8.21
CA GLN A 155 14.55 -8.08 -9.16
C GLN A 155 16.07 -8.08 -9.17
#